data_95846921dfafe68167b0341841ec4c63
#
_entry.id   95846921dfafe68167b0341841ec4c63
#
_cell.length_a   1.000
_cell.length_b   1.000
_cell.length_c   1.000
_cell.angle_alpha   90.00
_cell.angle_beta   90.00
_cell.angle_gamma   90.00
#
_symmetry.space_group_name_H-M   'P 1'
#
loop_
_entity.id
_entity.type
_entity.pdbx_description
1 polymer ?
#
loop_
_entity_poly.entity_id
_entity_poly.type
_entity_poly.pdbx_seq_one_letter_code
_entity_poly.pdbx_strand_id
1 'polypeptide(L)'
;MQDKLDPSRLAALGGCPAGIHGQSEPSSRQVTAQAQAMMTCPAGLVGTNQPESMRRRHVLGGLGAATAGLVGMTAQAAAAASGKAQHAAGDDSVGQVTDAPLSTHFQERVPYLGQHQAGIVTPRPSAGMLASFFVLAQDREELERLFRTLTKRIAFLTQGGKEVQVDPKLPPVSSGLLGPVLPPDALTITVSLGNSMFDERFGLAKVKPKYLQQMTKFFNDALDPSLCHGDLSIQFCANTPDTIINALRDIIKNLPDLLVLHWKQEGNVPPIAAKPGQPAESARNFLGFRDGSANPDSADAQLMDRVVWVGPKSGEPAWAVGGSYQAVRIIRNFVERWDRTPLQEQEAIFGRVKDTGAPLDATDSTEFQVPDYAADPKGQKTPLDSHIRLANPRTPQTEENLILRRP
;
A
#
# COMPACT_ATOMS: atom_id res chain seq x y z
N MET A 1 6.52 -50.80 -8.53
CA MET A 1 5.48 -51.17 -7.57
C MET A 1 4.84 -49.89 -7.13
N GLN A 2 3.73 -49.56 -7.78
CA GLN A 2 2.97 -48.31 -7.59
C GLN A 2 1.99 -48.52 -6.44
N ASP A 3 2.13 -47.78 -5.33
CA ASP A 3 1.07 -47.67 -4.36
C ASP A 3 0.32 -46.34 -4.58
N LYS A 4 -0.90 -46.47 -5.09
CA LYS A 4 -1.88 -45.40 -5.20
C LYS A 4 -2.46 -45.11 -3.82
N LEU A 5 -2.29 -43.90 -3.36
CA LEU A 5 -2.98 -43.40 -2.17
C LEU A 5 -4.45 -43.16 -2.49
N ASP A 6 -5.31 -43.87 -1.80
CA ASP A 6 -6.78 -43.80 -1.87
C ASP A 6 -7.32 -42.54 -1.20
N PRO A 7 -8.13 -41.71 -1.89
CA PRO A 7 -8.72 -40.48 -1.35
C PRO A 7 -9.76 -40.69 -0.24
N SER A 8 -10.18 -41.89 0.04
CA SER A 8 -11.27 -42.17 1.00
C SER A 8 -10.89 -42.15 2.49
N ARG A 9 -9.61 -41.97 2.84
CA ARG A 9 -9.13 -41.97 4.23
C ARG A 9 -9.07 -40.62 4.94
N LEU A 10 -9.51 -39.53 4.31
CA LEU A 10 -9.54 -38.18 4.91
C LEU A 10 -10.91 -37.73 5.43
N ALA A 11 -11.90 -38.63 5.43
CA ALA A 11 -13.27 -38.31 5.82
C ALA A 11 -13.68 -38.76 7.24
N ALA A 12 -12.77 -39.13 8.07
CA ALA A 12 -13.10 -39.66 9.42
C ALA A 12 -12.32 -38.97 10.53
N LEU A 13 -12.49 -37.67 10.74
CA LEU A 13 -12.27 -37.00 12.05
C LEU A 13 -13.02 -35.68 12.09
N GLY A 14 -14.10 -35.62 12.86
CA GLY A 14 -14.67 -34.38 13.37
C GLY A 14 -15.99 -33.93 12.76
N GLY A 15 -17.08 -34.60 13.12
CA GLY A 15 -18.42 -34.04 12.97
C GLY A 15 -18.60 -32.83 13.87
N CYS A 16 -19.02 -31.70 13.30
CA CYS A 16 -19.65 -30.59 14.02
C CYS A 16 -21.10 -30.45 13.57
N PRO A 17 -22.02 -30.10 14.50
CA PRO A 17 -23.46 -30.13 14.24
C PRO A 17 -23.91 -29.01 13.33
N ALA A 18 -24.91 -29.34 12.54
CA ALA A 18 -25.62 -28.45 11.63
C ALA A 18 -26.35 -27.32 12.37
N GLY A 19 -26.39 -26.17 11.74
CA GLY A 19 -27.43 -25.18 11.93
C GLY A 19 -26.98 -23.80 12.37
N ILE A 20 -26.57 -22.97 11.41
CA ILE A 20 -26.89 -21.54 11.42
C ILE A 20 -27.14 -21.14 9.96
N HIS A 21 -28.34 -20.57 9.75
CA HIS A 21 -28.86 -20.11 8.48
C HIS A 21 -27.92 -19.15 7.75
N GLY A 22 -27.75 -19.39 6.43
CA GLY A 22 -27.05 -18.53 5.53
C GLY A 22 -27.69 -17.13 5.50
N GLN A 23 -26.91 -16.13 5.84
CA GLN A 23 -27.16 -14.79 5.34
C GLN A 23 -26.61 -14.76 3.92
N SER A 24 -27.51 -14.66 2.95
CA SER A 24 -27.19 -14.43 1.56
C SER A 24 -26.40 -13.12 1.44
N GLU A 25 -25.22 -13.17 0.85
CA GLU A 25 -24.51 -11.97 0.40
C GLU A 25 -25.46 -11.09 -0.43
N PRO A 26 -25.46 -9.77 -0.24
CA PRO A 26 -26.29 -8.88 -1.05
C PRO A 26 -25.90 -9.05 -2.52
N SER A 27 -26.89 -9.30 -3.36
CA SER A 27 -26.67 -9.41 -4.80
C SER A 27 -26.00 -8.14 -5.34
N SER A 28 -25.25 -8.27 -6.42
CA SER A 28 -24.57 -7.13 -7.09
C SER A 28 -25.55 -5.97 -7.39
N ARG A 29 -26.81 -6.25 -7.60
CA ARG A 29 -27.89 -5.25 -7.77
C ARG A 29 -28.16 -4.44 -6.49
N GLN A 30 -28.06 -5.04 -5.29
CA GLN A 30 -28.23 -4.33 -4.04
C GLN A 30 -27.05 -3.40 -3.75
N VAL A 31 -25.83 -3.84 -4.06
CA VAL A 31 -24.63 -3.01 -3.94
C VAL A 31 -24.67 -1.82 -4.90
N THR A 32 -25.13 -2.02 -6.13
CA THR A 32 -25.32 -0.95 -7.12
C THR A 32 -26.37 0.05 -6.67
N ALA A 33 -27.49 -0.42 -6.12
CA ALA A 33 -28.56 0.44 -5.59
C ALA A 33 -28.09 1.26 -4.37
N GLN A 34 -27.29 0.68 -3.47
CA GLN A 34 -26.68 1.41 -2.36
C GLN A 34 -25.64 2.45 -2.82
N ALA A 35 -24.83 2.12 -3.82
CA ALA A 35 -23.88 3.07 -4.40
C ALA A 35 -24.58 4.23 -5.11
N GLN A 36 -25.67 3.98 -5.83
CA GLN A 36 -26.50 5.01 -6.44
C GLN A 36 -27.24 5.87 -5.40
N ALA A 37 -27.70 5.28 -4.30
CA ALA A 37 -28.34 6.03 -3.21
C ALA A 37 -27.35 6.97 -2.50
N MET A 38 -26.08 6.63 -2.41
CA MET A 38 -25.04 7.54 -1.88
C MET A 38 -24.69 8.69 -2.83
N MET A 39 -24.92 8.54 -4.14
CA MET A 39 -24.67 9.60 -5.12
C MET A 39 -25.82 10.61 -5.24
N THR A 40 -27.01 10.31 -4.74
CA THR A 40 -28.23 11.14 -4.90
C THR A 40 -28.70 11.77 -3.60
N CYS A 41 -27.86 12.04 -2.61
CA CYS A 41 -28.25 12.84 -1.45
C CYS A 41 -28.36 14.32 -1.82
N PRO A 42 -29.57 14.92 -1.84
CA PRO A 42 -29.71 16.36 -1.90
C PRO A 42 -29.26 16.97 -0.57
N ALA A 43 -28.56 18.08 -0.63
CA ALA A 43 -28.17 18.88 0.52
C ALA A 43 -29.43 19.29 1.31
N GLY A 44 -29.56 18.80 2.53
CA GLY A 44 -30.56 19.25 3.49
C GLY A 44 -31.22 18.10 4.24
N LEU A 45 -30.70 17.85 5.42
CA LEU A 45 -31.34 17.57 6.70
C LEU A 45 -30.39 16.75 7.59
N VAL A 46 -29.62 17.49 8.38
CA VAL A 46 -28.85 16.93 9.50
C VAL A 46 -29.84 16.67 10.64
N GLY A 47 -30.21 15.42 10.82
CA GLY A 47 -30.87 14.93 12.02
C GLY A 47 -29.83 14.51 13.04
N THR A 48 -29.76 15.27 14.13
CA THR A 48 -28.90 15.02 15.27
C THR A 48 -29.35 13.81 16.07
N ASN A 49 -28.53 12.76 16.13
CA ASN A 49 -28.52 11.84 17.27
C ASN A 49 -27.05 11.53 17.60
N GLN A 50 -26.50 12.32 18.53
CA GLN A 50 -25.27 11.96 19.23
C GLN A 50 -25.61 11.33 20.58
N PRO A 51 -24.94 10.27 21.01
CA PRO A 51 -24.96 9.86 22.41
C PRO A 51 -24.10 10.81 23.23
N GLU A 52 -24.68 11.27 24.33
CA GLU A 52 -24.06 12.09 25.34
C GLU A 52 -22.84 11.37 25.96
N SER A 53 -21.71 12.06 25.98
CA SER A 53 -20.77 12.18 27.10
C SER A 53 -19.36 12.50 26.59
N MET A 54 -19.02 13.78 26.66
CA MET A 54 -17.74 14.32 27.15
C MET A 54 -17.76 15.83 27.08
N ARG A 55 -18.13 16.43 28.23
CA ARG A 55 -18.05 17.87 28.43
C ARG A 55 -16.58 18.30 28.43
N ARG A 56 -16.17 19.07 27.45
CA ARG A 56 -14.99 19.92 27.55
C ARG A 56 -15.35 21.16 28.34
N ARG A 57 -14.68 21.37 29.48
CA ARG A 57 -14.73 22.60 30.24
C ARG A 57 -13.99 23.69 29.48
N HIS A 58 -14.70 24.71 29.08
CA HIS A 58 -14.15 26.01 28.75
C HIS A 58 -13.70 26.70 30.05
N VAL A 59 -12.47 27.18 30.10
CA VAL A 59 -12.02 28.22 31.05
C VAL A 59 -11.77 29.47 30.23
N LEU A 60 -12.68 30.39 30.34
CA LEU A 60 -12.54 31.78 29.94
C LEU A 60 -12.28 32.63 31.18
N GLY A 61 -11.31 33.52 31.06
CA GLY A 61 -11.38 34.83 31.65
C GLY A 61 -10.69 35.06 33.02
N GLY A 62 -9.82 36.00 33.00
CA GLY A 62 -9.32 36.67 34.20
C GLY A 62 -8.17 37.63 33.91
N LEU A 63 -8.50 38.84 33.49
CA LEU A 63 -7.60 39.98 33.54
C LEU A 63 -7.34 40.31 35.02
N GLY A 64 -6.09 40.59 35.37
CA GLY A 64 -5.71 41.17 36.67
C GLY A 64 -4.32 41.77 36.57
N ALA A 65 -4.27 43.08 36.65
CA ALA A 65 -3.08 43.93 36.58
C ALA A 65 -2.32 44.06 37.87
N ALA A 66 -1.12 44.65 37.78
CA ALA A 66 -0.29 45.36 38.78
C ALA A 66 0.67 44.47 39.60
N THR A 67 1.92 44.76 39.81
CA THR A 67 2.75 45.92 40.05
C THR A 67 4.18 45.49 40.32
N ALA A 68 5.10 46.22 39.76
CA ALA A 68 6.37 46.73 40.24
C ALA A 68 7.22 45.96 41.27
N GLY A 69 8.50 45.80 40.95
CA GLY A 69 9.58 45.49 41.86
C GLY A 69 10.94 45.64 41.20
N LEU A 70 11.54 46.79 41.42
CA LEU A 70 12.90 47.24 41.05
C LEU A 70 14.00 46.46 41.79
N VAL A 71 15.19 46.69 41.26
CA VAL A 71 16.57 46.53 41.83
C VAL A 71 17.34 45.41 41.15
N GLY A 72 18.50 45.57 40.56
CA GLY A 72 19.41 46.65 40.33
C GLY A 72 20.76 46.10 39.86
N MET A 73 21.42 46.86 38.99
CA MET A 73 22.87 47.02 38.79
C MET A 73 23.74 45.75 38.62
N THR A 74 24.59 45.69 37.60
CA THR A 74 25.71 46.56 37.32
C THR A 74 26.17 46.50 35.86
N ALA A 75 26.62 47.62 35.39
CA ALA A 75 27.26 47.87 34.09
C ALA A 75 28.73 47.42 34.07
N GLN A 76 29.20 47.05 32.89
CA GLN A 76 30.56 47.47 32.53
C GLN A 76 30.65 47.64 30.99
N ALA A 77 31.12 48.82 30.63
CA ALA A 77 31.33 49.35 29.33
C ALA A 77 32.70 48.95 28.75
N ALA A 78 32.79 48.87 27.44
CA ALA A 78 33.91 49.34 26.61
C ALA A 78 33.53 49.30 25.16
N ALA A 79 33.43 50.39 24.57
CA ALA A 79 34.24 51.21 23.71
C ALA A 79 33.94 51.00 22.22
N ALA A 80 33.40 52.01 21.68
CA ALA A 80 33.32 52.67 20.41
C ALA A 80 34.15 52.15 19.22
N ALA A 81 33.47 52.01 18.09
CA ALA A 81 34.00 52.44 16.81
C ALA A 81 32.85 52.96 15.92
N SER A 82 32.93 54.21 15.60
CA SER A 82 32.04 54.99 14.74
C SER A 82 32.14 54.50 13.27
N GLY A 83 31.00 54.10 12.71
CA GLY A 83 30.82 53.87 11.27
C GLY A 83 29.48 54.50 10.83
N LYS A 84 29.58 55.44 9.95
CA LYS A 84 28.48 56.27 9.40
C LYS A 84 27.33 55.42 8.87
N ALA A 85 26.13 55.70 9.33
CA ALA A 85 24.89 55.26 8.73
C ALA A 85 24.72 55.92 7.33
N GLN A 86 24.74 55.14 6.29
CA GLN A 86 24.14 55.46 5.00
C GLN A 86 22.76 54.87 4.96
N HIS A 87 21.74 55.70 4.88
CA HIS A 87 20.41 55.28 4.50
C HIS A 87 20.47 54.70 3.07
N ALA A 88 20.37 53.41 2.95
CA ALA A 88 20.02 52.75 1.71
C ALA A 88 18.51 52.57 1.66
N ALA A 89 17.92 53.01 0.58
CA ALA A 89 16.50 52.85 0.24
C ALA A 89 16.05 51.39 0.37
N GLY A 90 14.83 51.23 0.85
CA GLY A 90 14.23 49.90 0.99
C GLY A 90 14.20 49.14 -0.33
N ASP A 91 14.88 48.01 -0.32
CA ASP A 91 14.70 46.99 -1.33
C ASP A 91 13.61 46.05 -0.80
N ASP A 92 12.38 46.25 -1.30
CA ASP A 92 11.28 45.31 -1.14
C ASP A 92 11.53 44.05 -2.01
N SER A 93 12.69 43.43 -1.90
CA SER A 93 12.90 42.08 -2.36
C SER A 93 12.20 41.15 -1.35
N VAL A 94 10.93 40.88 -1.60
CA VAL A 94 10.28 39.65 -1.17
C VAL A 94 11.29 38.54 -1.46
N GLY A 95 11.89 37.97 -0.40
CA GLY A 95 12.89 36.92 -0.55
C GLY A 95 12.29 35.86 -1.48
N GLN A 96 12.86 35.74 -2.67
CA GLN A 96 12.63 34.57 -3.49
C GLN A 96 13.11 33.41 -2.63
N VAL A 97 12.16 32.65 -2.11
CA VAL A 97 12.44 31.28 -1.68
C VAL A 97 13.01 30.62 -2.92
N THR A 98 14.33 30.53 -3.00
CA THR A 98 14.97 29.68 -4.00
C THR A 98 14.53 28.28 -3.63
N ASP A 99 13.45 27.84 -4.29
CA ASP A 99 13.06 26.44 -4.23
C ASP A 99 14.32 25.62 -4.52
N ALA A 100 14.75 24.83 -3.53
CA ALA A 100 15.75 23.83 -3.78
C ALA A 100 15.33 23.07 -5.04
N PRO A 101 16.23 22.80 -6.01
CA PRO A 101 15.88 22.19 -7.27
C PRO A 101 15.03 20.97 -6.95
N LEU A 102 13.78 20.94 -7.42
CA LEU A 102 12.86 19.81 -7.28
C LEU A 102 13.69 18.57 -7.55
N SER A 103 13.73 17.67 -6.60
CA SER A 103 14.60 16.50 -6.68
C SER A 103 14.37 15.87 -8.06
N THR A 104 15.43 15.48 -8.75
CA THR A 104 15.36 14.89 -10.10
C THR A 104 14.38 13.70 -10.17
N HIS A 105 14.05 13.12 -9.03
CA HIS A 105 13.08 12.03 -8.86
C HIS A 105 11.66 12.38 -9.28
N PHE A 106 11.22 13.65 -9.19
CA PHE A 106 9.89 14.05 -9.66
C PHE A 106 9.73 13.92 -11.18
N GLN A 107 10.82 13.95 -11.93
CA GLN A 107 10.82 13.82 -13.39
C GLN A 107 11.02 12.37 -13.85
N GLU A 108 11.17 11.44 -12.92
CA GLU A 108 11.34 10.03 -13.24
C GLU A 108 10.05 9.46 -13.83
N ARG A 109 10.20 8.77 -14.97
CA ARG A 109 9.09 8.12 -15.67
C ARG A 109 9.28 6.62 -15.66
N VAL A 110 8.22 5.92 -15.31
CA VAL A 110 8.16 4.46 -15.46
C VAL A 110 7.23 4.15 -16.63
N PRO A 111 7.70 3.42 -17.65
CA PRO A 111 6.84 3.00 -18.75
C PRO A 111 5.64 2.19 -18.24
N TYR A 112 4.42 2.60 -18.58
CA TYR A 112 3.21 1.86 -18.19
C TYR A 112 2.93 0.65 -19.09
N LEU A 113 3.49 0.65 -20.32
CA LEU A 113 3.44 -0.47 -21.25
C LEU A 113 4.74 -1.28 -21.17
N GLY A 114 4.62 -2.59 -21.31
CA GLY A 114 5.73 -3.52 -21.32
C GLY A 114 5.23 -4.96 -21.45
N GLN A 115 6.14 -5.92 -21.34
CA GLN A 115 5.80 -7.34 -21.26
C GLN A 115 4.93 -7.64 -20.04
N HIS A 116 5.20 -6.92 -18.93
CA HIS A 116 4.49 -7.03 -17.67
C HIS A 116 4.03 -5.64 -17.22
N GLN A 117 2.99 -5.57 -16.41
CA GLN A 117 2.56 -4.29 -15.83
C GLN A 117 3.62 -3.72 -14.90
N ALA A 118 3.88 -2.41 -15.02
CA ALA A 118 4.69 -1.68 -14.06
C ALA A 118 4.06 -1.75 -12.65
N GLY A 119 4.90 -1.71 -11.62
CA GLY A 119 4.48 -1.76 -10.22
C GLY A 119 4.48 -3.16 -9.60
N ILE A 120 4.69 -4.23 -10.36
CA ILE A 120 4.80 -5.61 -9.82
C ILE A 120 6.22 -5.90 -9.37
N VAL A 121 7.20 -5.83 -10.28
CA VAL A 121 8.63 -6.02 -9.99
C VAL A 121 9.43 -4.72 -10.02
N THR A 122 8.79 -3.60 -10.38
CA THR A 122 9.43 -2.27 -10.39
C THR A 122 9.95 -1.95 -9.00
N PRO A 123 11.16 -1.38 -8.86
CA PRO A 123 11.66 -0.91 -7.59
C PRO A 123 10.63 -0.03 -6.88
N ARG A 124 10.50 -0.23 -5.59
CA ARG A 124 9.48 0.40 -4.77
C ARG A 124 9.82 1.87 -4.52
N PRO A 125 8.96 2.85 -4.90
CA PRO A 125 9.06 4.22 -4.41
C PRO A 125 8.59 4.33 -2.96
N SER A 126 8.65 5.53 -2.37
CA SER A 126 8.39 5.73 -0.95
C SER A 126 6.93 5.63 -0.55
N ALA A 127 6.01 5.98 -1.43
CA ALA A 127 4.58 5.99 -1.16
C ALA A 127 3.83 4.94 -1.97
N GLY A 128 2.77 4.38 -1.40
CA GLY A 128 1.90 3.40 -2.04
C GLY A 128 0.47 3.53 -1.56
N MET A 129 -0.46 3.17 -2.43
CA MET A 129 -1.87 3.02 -2.11
C MET A 129 -2.45 1.86 -2.91
N LEU A 130 -3.24 1.05 -2.25
CA LEU A 130 -4.12 0.09 -2.92
C LEU A 130 -5.56 0.56 -2.76
N ALA A 131 -6.29 0.68 -3.87
CA ALA A 131 -7.69 1.04 -3.90
C ALA A 131 -8.50 -0.08 -4.58
N SER A 132 -9.56 -0.52 -3.94
CA SER A 132 -10.48 -1.52 -4.45
C SER A 132 -11.79 -0.86 -4.89
N PHE A 133 -12.37 -1.36 -5.96
CA PHE A 133 -13.55 -0.78 -6.59
C PHE A 133 -14.59 -1.84 -6.91
N PHE A 134 -15.85 -1.42 -6.87
CA PHE A 134 -16.91 -2.13 -7.58
C PHE A 134 -17.07 -1.54 -8.97
N VAL A 135 -17.29 -2.41 -9.96
CA VAL A 135 -17.54 -2.05 -11.34
C VAL A 135 -19.05 -1.90 -11.55
N LEU A 136 -19.47 -0.71 -11.96
CA LEU A 136 -20.86 -0.35 -12.18
C LEU A 136 -21.33 -0.63 -13.61
N ALA A 137 -20.42 -0.99 -14.52
CA ALA A 137 -20.75 -1.36 -15.90
C ALA A 137 -21.83 -2.45 -15.93
N GLN A 138 -22.81 -2.29 -16.80
CA GLN A 138 -23.98 -3.19 -16.91
C GLN A 138 -23.76 -4.29 -17.94
N ASP A 139 -22.85 -4.05 -18.90
CA ASP A 139 -22.58 -4.97 -20.01
C ASP A 139 -21.11 -4.92 -20.43
N ARG A 140 -20.78 -5.67 -21.45
CA ARG A 140 -19.42 -5.79 -21.99
C ARG A 140 -18.95 -4.51 -22.70
N GLU A 141 -19.84 -3.75 -23.31
CA GLU A 141 -19.49 -2.50 -24.00
C GLU A 141 -19.07 -1.43 -22.99
N GLU A 142 -19.81 -1.30 -21.90
CA GLU A 142 -19.47 -0.41 -20.79
C GLU A 142 -18.18 -0.86 -20.08
N LEU A 143 -17.96 -2.16 -19.91
CA LEU A 143 -16.72 -2.69 -19.38
C LEU A 143 -15.52 -2.36 -20.30
N GLU A 144 -15.69 -2.46 -21.61
CA GLU A 144 -14.66 -2.05 -22.56
C GLU A 144 -14.38 -0.56 -22.49
N ARG A 145 -15.42 0.27 -22.39
CA ARG A 145 -15.32 1.73 -22.19
C ARG A 145 -14.53 2.06 -20.92
N LEU A 146 -14.80 1.34 -19.84
CA LEU A 146 -14.06 1.46 -18.58
C LEU A 146 -12.55 1.25 -18.79
N PHE A 147 -12.16 0.11 -19.34
CA PHE A 147 -10.74 -0.22 -19.51
C PHE A 147 -10.05 0.67 -20.54
N ARG A 148 -10.71 1.08 -21.60
CA ARG A 148 -10.17 2.04 -22.57
C ARG A 148 -9.92 3.41 -21.93
N THR A 149 -10.86 3.90 -21.13
CA THR A 149 -10.71 5.17 -20.42
C THR A 149 -9.63 5.07 -19.35
N LEU A 150 -9.64 4.02 -18.55
CA LEU A 150 -8.61 3.76 -17.54
C LEU A 150 -7.20 3.73 -18.16
N THR A 151 -7.03 3.02 -19.28
CA THR A 151 -5.75 2.95 -19.99
C THR A 151 -5.27 4.33 -20.45
N LYS A 152 -6.17 5.17 -21.00
CA LYS A 152 -5.83 6.54 -21.40
C LYS A 152 -5.39 7.39 -20.22
N ARG A 153 -6.09 7.27 -19.08
CA ARG A 153 -5.72 8.03 -17.87
C ARG A 153 -4.38 7.53 -17.29
N ILE A 154 -4.16 6.23 -17.23
CA ILE A 154 -2.88 5.64 -16.80
C ILE A 154 -1.73 6.18 -17.66
N ALA A 155 -1.89 6.14 -19.00
CA ALA A 155 -0.88 6.64 -19.92
C ALA A 155 -0.53 8.10 -19.65
N PHE A 156 -1.54 8.97 -19.43
CA PHE A 156 -1.32 10.38 -19.13
C PHE A 156 -0.67 10.58 -17.76
N LEU A 157 -1.22 9.96 -16.71
CA LEU A 157 -0.77 10.17 -15.34
C LEU A 157 0.68 9.71 -15.12
N THR A 158 1.08 8.59 -15.72
CA THR A 158 2.45 8.05 -15.58
C THR A 158 3.49 8.80 -16.41
N GLN A 159 3.07 9.46 -17.51
CA GLN A 159 3.97 10.28 -18.33
C GLN A 159 4.04 11.72 -17.84
N GLY A 160 3.03 12.18 -17.12
CA GLY A 160 2.89 13.56 -16.71
C GLY A 160 2.60 14.50 -17.89
N GLY A 161 2.52 15.79 -17.60
CA GLY A 161 2.28 16.79 -18.61
C GLY A 161 1.18 17.78 -18.25
N LYS A 162 0.83 18.63 -19.20
CA LYS A 162 -0.18 19.68 -19.03
C LYS A 162 -1.54 19.18 -19.51
N GLU A 163 -2.55 19.28 -18.67
CA GLU A 163 -3.94 19.17 -19.11
C GLU A 163 -4.46 20.50 -19.62
N VAL A 164 -5.22 20.46 -20.70
CA VAL A 164 -5.80 21.66 -21.30
C VAL A 164 -7.24 21.78 -20.85
N GLN A 165 -7.53 22.85 -20.11
CA GLN A 165 -8.92 23.23 -19.79
C GLN A 165 -9.59 23.75 -21.06
N VAL A 166 -10.64 23.07 -21.49
CA VAL A 166 -11.35 23.42 -22.73
C VAL A 166 -12.38 24.54 -22.49
N ASP A 167 -13.17 24.40 -21.42
CA ASP A 167 -14.21 25.38 -21.07
C ASP A 167 -14.15 25.68 -19.56
N PRO A 168 -13.92 26.92 -19.14
CA PRO A 168 -13.86 27.31 -17.74
C PRO A 168 -15.22 27.21 -17.02
N LYS A 169 -16.33 27.06 -17.73
CA LYS A 169 -17.66 26.82 -17.15
C LYS A 169 -17.86 25.36 -16.71
N LEU A 170 -17.03 24.45 -17.19
CA LEU A 170 -17.03 23.06 -16.79
C LEU A 170 -16.13 22.83 -15.56
N PRO A 171 -16.35 21.74 -14.81
CA PRO A 171 -15.43 21.37 -13.73
C PRO A 171 -13.99 21.28 -14.23
N PRO A 172 -13.00 21.69 -13.43
CA PRO A 172 -11.60 21.67 -13.86
C PRO A 172 -11.16 20.26 -14.25
N VAL A 173 -10.39 20.15 -15.34
CA VAL A 173 -9.88 18.86 -15.82
C VAL A 173 -8.93 18.20 -14.83
N SER A 174 -8.15 18.99 -14.09
CA SER A 174 -7.23 18.53 -13.06
C SER A 174 -7.73 18.91 -11.66
N SER A 175 -7.30 18.16 -10.65
CA SER A 175 -7.52 18.49 -9.23
C SER A 175 -6.81 19.77 -8.79
N GLY A 176 -5.79 20.19 -9.54
CA GLY A 176 -4.89 21.30 -9.19
C GLY A 176 -3.88 20.96 -8.09
N LEU A 177 -3.94 19.77 -7.50
CA LEU A 177 -3.09 19.37 -6.36
C LEU A 177 -1.59 19.45 -6.68
N LEU A 178 -1.21 19.05 -7.90
CA LEU A 178 0.18 19.02 -8.35
C LEU A 178 0.56 20.23 -9.23
N GLY A 179 -0.26 21.29 -9.22
CA GLY A 179 -0.04 22.46 -10.05
C GLY A 179 -0.49 22.26 -11.50
N PRO A 180 -0.08 23.20 -12.41
CA PRO A 180 -0.57 23.25 -13.80
C PRO A 180 0.06 22.22 -14.73
N VAL A 181 1.16 21.58 -14.32
CA VAL A 181 1.87 20.53 -15.07
C VAL A 181 2.10 19.37 -14.14
N LEU A 182 1.51 18.22 -14.44
CA LEU A 182 1.68 17.02 -13.64
C LEU A 182 3.11 16.50 -13.78
N PRO A 183 3.85 16.31 -12.67
CA PRO A 183 5.10 15.56 -12.69
C PRO A 183 4.78 14.04 -12.81
N PRO A 184 5.62 13.27 -13.48
CA PRO A 184 5.46 11.81 -13.55
C PRO A 184 5.78 11.09 -12.24
N ASP A 185 6.73 11.59 -11.43
CA ASP A 185 7.05 11.20 -10.05
C ASP A 185 7.24 9.68 -9.84
N ALA A 186 7.84 8.99 -10.80
CA ALA A 186 7.96 7.54 -10.82
C ALA A 186 6.63 6.78 -10.61
N LEU A 187 5.50 7.40 -10.97
CA LEU A 187 4.19 6.83 -10.76
C LEU A 187 4.02 5.53 -11.55
N THR A 188 3.63 4.49 -10.84
CA THR A 188 3.13 3.23 -11.42
C THR A 188 1.68 3.02 -11.01
N ILE A 189 0.88 2.52 -11.95
CA ILE A 189 -0.53 2.18 -11.74
C ILE A 189 -0.74 0.76 -12.23
N THR A 190 -0.90 -0.16 -11.30
CA THR A 190 -1.07 -1.59 -11.57
C THR A 190 -2.54 -1.96 -11.38
N VAL A 191 -3.15 -2.57 -12.38
CA VAL A 191 -4.57 -2.94 -12.39
C VAL A 191 -4.71 -4.43 -12.19
N SER A 192 -5.52 -4.85 -11.22
CA SER A 192 -5.81 -6.26 -10.92
C SER A 192 -7.31 -6.51 -10.93
N LEU A 193 -7.72 -7.67 -11.44
CA LEU A 193 -9.11 -8.11 -11.52
C LEU A 193 -9.44 -9.00 -10.33
N GLY A 194 -10.53 -8.72 -9.66
CA GLY A 194 -11.05 -9.53 -8.57
C GLY A 194 -11.82 -10.75 -9.06
N ASN A 195 -12.00 -11.72 -8.17
CA ASN A 195 -12.77 -12.93 -8.45
C ASN A 195 -14.20 -12.62 -8.95
N SER A 196 -14.85 -11.61 -8.37
CA SER A 196 -16.22 -11.21 -8.68
C SER A 196 -16.39 -10.57 -10.06
N MET A 197 -15.30 -10.11 -10.71
CA MET A 197 -15.35 -9.62 -12.09
C MET A 197 -15.78 -10.70 -13.09
N PHE A 198 -15.58 -11.97 -12.77
CA PHE A 198 -15.85 -13.11 -13.64
C PHE A 198 -17.20 -13.80 -13.34
N ASP A 199 -18.15 -13.04 -12.84
CA ASP A 199 -19.54 -13.44 -12.69
C ASP A 199 -20.31 -13.42 -14.04
N GLU A 200 -21.63 -13.46 -14.00
CA GLU A 200 -22.46 -13.54 -15.19
C GLU A 200 -22.62 -12.20 -15.92
N ARG A 201 -22.28 -11.07 -15.30
CA ARG A 201 -22.52 -9.70 -15.83
C ARG A 201 -21.90 -9.48 -17.21
N PHE A 202 -20.71 -10.01 -17.45
CA PHE A 202 -19.93 -9.70 -18.65
C PHE A 202 -19.66 -10.93 -19.53
N GLY A 203 -20.20 -12.09 -19.19
CA GLY A 203 -19.95 -13.33 -19.91
C GLY A 203 -18.49 -13.81 -19.83
N LEU A 204 -17.74 -13.43 -18.80
CA LEU A 204 -16.31 -13.73 -18.63
C LEU A 204 -16.04 -15.01 -17.83
N ALA A 205 -17.06 -15.69 -17.31
CA ALA A 205 -16.90 -16.86 -16.44
C ALA A 205 -16.03 -17.98 -17.06
N LYS A 206 -16.14 -18.18 -18.39
CA LYS A 206 -15.36 -19.22 -19.12
C LYS A 206 -13.88 -18.90 -19.29
N VAL A 207 -13.50 -17.64 -19.14
CA VAL A 207 -12.11 -17.17 -19.29
C VAL A 207 -11.52 -16.72 -17.97
N LYS A 208 -12.16 -17.05 -16.85
CA LYS A 208 -11.65 -16.79 -15.51
C LYS A 208 -10.35 -17.56 -15.28
N PRO A 209 -9.33 -16.93 -14.70
CA PRO A 209 -8.11 -17.62 -14.28
C PRO A 209 -8.41 -18.71 -13.25
N LYS A 210 -7.79 -19.86 -13.42
CA LYS A 210 -8.04 -21.07 -12.65
C LYS A 210 -7.83 -20.88 -11.13
N TYR A 211 -6.76 -20.17 -10.78
CA TYR A 211 -6.37 -19.95 -9.39
C TYR A 211 -6.90 -18.62 -8.83
N LEU A 212 -7.64 -17.83 -9.61
CA LEU A 212 -8.30 -16.63 -9.12
C LEU A 212 -9.55 -17.03 -8.33
N GLN A 213 -9.40 -17.16 -7.03
CA GLN A 213 -10.45 -17.57 -6.12
C GLN A 213 -10.60 -16.54 -5.00
N GLN A 214 -11.74 -16.56 -4.33
CA GLN A 214 -11.90 -15.82 -3.09
C GLN A 214 -10.93 -16.38 -2.05
N MET A 215 -10.17 -15.50 -1.38
CA MET A 215 -9.20 -15.92 -0.38
C MET A 215 -9.88 -16.65 0.77
N THR A 216 -9.32 -17.80 1.14
CA THR A 216 -9.77 -18.58 2.28
C THR A 216 -9.57 -17.80 3.58
N LYS A 217 -10.52 -17.90 4.51
CA LYS A 217 -10.35 -17.38 5.86
C LYS A 217 -9.37 -18.28 6.63
N PHE A 218 -8.37 -17.68 7.23
CA PHE A 218 -7.41 -18.35 8.11
C PHE A 218 -7.84 -18.22 9.57
N PHE A 219 -7.32 -19.11 10.44
CA PHE A 219 -7.78 -19.20 11.83
C PHE A 219 -7.52 -17.93 12.67
N ASN A 220 -6.48 -17.16 12.34
CA ASN A 220 -6.16 -15.91 13.03
C ASN A 220 -6.78 -14.67 12.37
N ASP A 221 -7.59 -14.81 11.32
CA ASP A 221 -8.16 -13.67 10.64
C ASP A 221 -9.24 -13.01 11.50
N ALA A 222 -9.17 -11.68 11.57
CA ALA A 222 -10.21 -10.81 12.08
C ALA A 222 -10.68 -9.93 10.93
N LEU A 223 -11.32 -10.55 9.91
CA LEU A 223 -11.70 -9.87 8.68
C LEU A 223 -12.81 -8.86 8.92
N ASP A 224 -12.63 -7.66 8.37
CA ASP A 224 -13.66 -6.64 8.23
C ASP A 224 -14.19 -6.70 6.79
N PRO A 225 -15.44 -7.12 6.56
CA PRO A 225 -16.01 -7.24 5.22
C PRO A 225 -15.97 -5.94 4.43
N SER A 226 -15.99 -4.78 5.09
CA SER A 226 -15.92 -3.46 4.44
C SER A 226 -14.55 -3.17 3.83
N LEU A 227 -13.52 -3.93 4.19
CA LEU A 227 -12.14 -3.82 3.72
C LEU A 227 -11.69 -5.05 2.92
N CYS A 228 -12.65 -5.87 2.46
CA CYS A 228 -12.35 -7.12 1.76
C CYS A 228 -12.89 -7.10 0.34
N HIS A 229 -12.17 -7.76 -0.57
CA HIS A 229 -12.57 -8.02 -1.95
C HIS A 229 -12.81 -6.77 -2.81
N GLY A 230 -13.56 -6.91 -3.88
CA GLY A 230 -13.89 -5.94 -4.92
C GLY A 230 -13.76 -6.55 -6.30
N ASP A 231 -14.35 -5.90 -7.30
CA ASP A 231 -14.28 -6.34 -8.70
C ASP A 231 -12.94 -6.00 -9.34
N LEU A 232 -12.40 -4.85 -8.97
CA LEU A 232 -11.17 -4.30 -9.51
C LEU A 232 -10.33 -3.73 -8.37
N SER A 233 -9.01 -3.93 -8.40
CA SER A 233 -8.11 -3.17 -7.55
C SER A 233 -7.06 -2.44 -8.37
N ILE A 234 -6.66 -1.26 -7.92
CA ILE A 234 -5.63 -0.43 -8.53
C ILE A 234 -4.59 -0.12 -7.46
N GLN A 235 -3.35 -0.53 -7.73
CA GLN A 235 -2.20 -0.19 -6.91
C GLN A 235 -1.49 1.02 -7.51
N PHE A 236 -1.36 2.07 -6.73
CA PHE A 236 -0.62 3.27 -7.06
C PHE A 236 0.67 3.30 -6.25
N CYS A 237 1.80 3.52 -6.88
CA CYS A 237 3.06 3.77 -6.18
C CYS A 237 3.76 4.96 -6.82
N ALA A 238 4.28 5.88 -6.00
CA ALA A 238 4.99 7.09 -6.45
C ALA A 238 5.97 7.56 -5.36
N ASN A 239 6.84 8.51 -5.69
CA ASN A 239 7.73 9.09 -4.69
C ASN A 239 6.96 9.90 -3.65
N THR A 240 5.81 10.50 -4.02
CA THR A 240 5.00 11.31 -3.13
C THR A 240 3.56 10.82 -2.98
N PRO A 241 2.96 10.98 -1.79
CA PRO A 241 1.54 10.68 -1.58
C PRO A 241 0.61 11.57 -2.41
N ASP A 242 1.00 12.81 -2.69
CA ASP A 242 0.19 13.77 -3.43
C ASP A 242 -0.03 13.32 -4.88
N THR A 243 0.99 12.74 -5.51
CA THR A 243 0.88 12.13 -6.84
C THR A 243 -0.12 10.99 -6.85
N ILE A 244 -0.09 10.13 -5.82
CA ILE A 244 -1.01 9.01 -5.66
C ILE A 244 -2.45 9.49 -5.47
N ILE A 245 -2.69 10.45 -4.58
CA ILE A 245 -4.01 11.03 -4.34
C ILE A 245 -4.55 11.71 -5.59
N ASN A 246 -3.69 12.43 -6.31
CA ASN A 246 -4.07 13.04 -7.59
C ASN A 246 -4.50 11.99 -8.61
N ALA A 247 -3.73 10.90 -8.76
CA ALA A 247 -4.04 9.83 -9.69
C ALA A 247 -5.36 9.11 -9.34
N LEU A 248 -5.61 8.82 -8.07
CA LEU A 248 -6.88 8.24 -7.62
C LEU A 248 -8.07 9.16 -7.94
N ARG A 249 -7.95 10.46 -7.62
CA ARG A 249 -9.01 11.44 -7.89
C ARG A 249 -9.29 11.59 -9.39
N ASP A 250 -8.25 11.56 -10.20
CA ASP A 250 -8.36 11.62 -11.65
C ASP A 250 -9.14 10.42 -12.21
N ILE A 251 -8.80 9.21 -11.78
CA ILE A 251 -9.49 7.99 -12.22
C ILE A 251 -10.96 8.01 -11.81
N ILE A 252 -11.27 8.33 -10.55
CA ILE A 252 -12.66 8.42 -10.08
C ILE A 252 -13.44 9.48 -10.86
N LYS A 253 -12.84 10.63 -11.12
CA LYS A 253 -13.48 11.73 -11.86
C LYS A 253 -13.80 11.34 -13.31
N ASN A 254 -12.94 10.58 -13.96
CA ASN A 254 -13.10 10.22 -15.37
C ASN A 254 -13.95 8.95 -15.58
N LEU A 255 -14.32 8.25 -14.50
CA LEU A 255 -15.09 7.01 -14.52
C LEU A 255 -16.24 7.02 -13.49
N PRO A 256 -17.01 8.14 -13.34
CA PRO A 256 -17.97 8.28 -12.24
C PRO A 256 -19.16 7.34 -12.33
N ASP A 257 -19.48 6.88 -13.55
CA ASP A 257 -20.58 5.98 -13.88
C ASP A 257 -20.16 4.51 -14.02
N LEU A 258 -18.86 4.23 -13.96
CA LEU A 258 -18.31 2.91 -14.20
C LEU A 258 -17.58 2.30 -13.03
N LEU A 259 -17.07 3.12 -12.11
CA LEU A 259 -16.35 2.69 -10.91
C LEU A 259 -16.86 3.41 -9.66
N VAL A 260 -16.99 2.66 -8.58
CA VAL A 260 -17.17 3.21 -7.24
C VAL A 260 -16.11 2.65 -6.30
N LEU A 261 -15.45 3.54 -5.55
CA LEU A 261 -14.46 3.15 -4.56
C LEU A 261 -15.14 2.34 -3.44
N HIS A 262 -14.62 1.13 -3.20
CA HIS A 262 -15.05 0.29 -2.10
C HIS A 262 -14.23 0.55 -0.84
N TRP A 263 -12.92 0.33 -0.92
CA TRP A 263 -11.99 0.65 0.16
C TRP A 263 -10.63 1.05 -0.42
N LYS A 264 -9.83 1.71 0.41
CA LYS A 264 -8.43 1.99 0.10
C LYS A 264 -7.55 1.81 1.32
N GLN A 265 -6.30 1.46 1.08
CA GLN A 265 -5.25 1.42 2.09
C GLN A 265 -4.04 2.18 1.57
N GLU A 266 -3.60 3.14 2.34
CA GLU A 266 -2.38 3.91 2.09
C GLU A 266 -1.24 3.37 2.93
N GLY A 267 -0.02 3.54 2.44
CA GLY A 267 1.18 3.19 3.15
C GLY A 267 2.39 3.95 2.61
N ASN A 268 3.42 4.00 3.42
CA ASN A 268 4.69 4.57 3.01
C ASN A 268 5.84 3.78 3.61
N VAL A 269 6.95 3.77 2.89
CA VAL A 269 8.20 3.22 3.38
C VAL A 269 9.28 4.26 3.14
N PRO A 270 9.91 4.77 4.19
CA PRO A 270 10.95 5.77 4.06
C PRO A 270 12.06 5.27 3.13
N PRO A 271 12.63 6.13 2.28
CA PRO A 271 13.81 5.79 1.52
C PRO A 271 14.98 5.52 2.49
N ILE A 272 15.68 4.42 2.27
CA ILE A 272 16.86 4.06 3.07
C ILE A 272 18.07 4.43 2.24
N ALA A 273 18.93 5.28 2.80
CA ALA A 273 20.17 5.65 2.16
C ALA A 273 21.08 4.41 2.02
N ALA A 274 21.47 4.09 0.82
CA ALA A 274 22.47 3.05 0.58
C ALA A 274 23.80 3.47 1.18
N LYS A 275 24.45 2.60 1.95
CA LYS A 275 25.82 2.79 2.42
C LYS A 275 26.78 2.46 1.28
N PRO A 276 27.80 3.28 1.02
CA PRO A 276 28.77 3.00 -0.05
C PRO A 276 29.37 1.60 0.08
N GLY A 277 29.30 0.81 -0.99
CA GLY A 277 29.87 -0.55 -1.05
C GLY A 277 29.08 -1.62 -0.29
N GLN A 278 27.87 -1.32 0.19
CA GLN A 278 27.01 -2.28 0.85
C GLN A 278 25.67 -2.40 0.09
N PRO A 279 25.02 -3.57 0.12
CA PRO A 279 23.65 -3.70 -0.35
C PRO A 279 22.72 -2.73 0.39
N ALA A 280 21.68 -2.23 -0.28
CA ALA A 280 20.67 -1.42 0.38
C ALA A 280 19.98 -2.26 1.46
N GLU A 281 19.89 -1.70 2.67
CA GLU A 281 19.19 -2.36 3.77
C GLU A 281 17.68 -2.42 3.51
N SER A 282 17.01 -3.48 4.00
CA SER A 282 15.56 -3.56 3.97
C SER A 282 14.94 -2.56 4.94
N ALA A 283 13.78 -2.01 4.59
CA ALA A 283 13.01 -1.17 5.51
C ALA A 283 12.60 -1.96 6.76
N ARG A 284 12.23 -1.23 7.80
CA ARG A 284 11.67 -1.83 9.02
C ARG A 284 10.15 -1.74 9.02
N ASN A 285 9.50 -2.79 9.47
CA ASN A 285 8.09 -2.78 9.77
C ASN A 285 7.78 -2.05 11.10
N PHE A 286 6.52 -1.91 11.45
CA PHE A 286 6.10 -1.26 12.70
C PHE A 286 6.51 -1.99 13.98
N LEU A 287 6.96 -3.23 13.89
CA LEU A 287 7.52 -3.99 15.00
C LEU A 287 9.04 -3.79 15.16
N GLY A 288 9.64 -2.97 14.28
CA GLY A 288 11.05 -2.59 14.30
C GLY A 288 11.99 -3.57 13.62
N PHE A 289 11.50 -4.65 13.01
CA PHE A 289 12.30 -5.66 12.32
C PHE A 289 12.45 -5.34 10.82
N ARG A 290 13.56 -5.80 10.22
CA ARG A 290 13.80 -5.71 8.77
C ARG A 290 12.70 -6.47 8.02
N ASP A 291 12.09 -5.83 7.04
CA ASP A 291 11.00 -6.40 6.26
C ASP A 291 11.35 -6.37 4.77
N GLY A 292 11.92 -7.45 4.30
CA GLY A 292 12.42 -7.57 2.93
C GLY A 292 13.67 -8.45 2.79
N SER A 293 14.33 -8.80 3.88
CA SER A 293 15.61 -9.53 3.89
C SER A 293 15.61 -10.85 3.09
N ALA A 294 14.46 -11.52 3.01
CA ALA A 294 14.29 -12.79 2.28
C ALA A 294 13.35 -12.64 1.08
N ASN A 295 13.07 -11.41 0.64
CA ASN A 295 12.26 -11.19 -0.54
C ASN A 295 13.04 -11.65 -1.78
N PRO A 296 12.41 -12.36 -2.74
CA PRO A 296 13.05 -12.69 -4.01
C PRO A 296 13.61 -11.45 -4.71
N ASP A 297 14.79 -11.58 -5.31
CA ASP A 297 15.37 -10.49 -6.08
C ASP A 297 14.55 -10.24 -7.35
N SER A 298 13.88 -9.09 -7.41
CA SER A 298 13.06 -8.70 -8.56
C SER A 298 13.86 -8.40 -9.82
N ALA A 299 15.19 -8.28 -9.74
CA ALA A 299 16.09 -8.13 -10.89
C ALA A 299 16.45 -9.49 -11.53
N ASP A 300 16.26 -10.60 -10.80
CA ASP A 300 16.47 -11.95 -11.33
C ASP A 300 15.25 -12.38 -12.19
N ALA A 301 15.36 -12.20 -13.50
CA ALA A 301 14.31 -12.51 -14.44
C ALA A 301 13.92 -14.01 -14.41
N GLN A 302 14.89 -14.93 -14.22
CA GLN A 302 14.60 -16.36 -14.18
C GLN A 302 13.83 -16.75 -12.90
N LEU A 303 14.18 -16.13 -11.77
CA LEU A 303 13.44 -16.29 -10.54
C LEU A 303 12.03 -15.72 -10.67
N MET A 304 11.87 -14.53 -11.26
CA MET A 304 10.56 -13.92 -11.49
C MET A 304 9.68 -14.76 -12.42
N ASP A 305 10.24 -15.34 -13.48
CA ASP A 305 9.51 -16.26 -14.37
C ASP A 305 9.01 -17.51 -13.61
N ARG A 306 9.77 -17.96 -12.62
CA ARG A 306 9.40 -19.14 -11.83
C ARG A 306 8.35 -18.86 -10.77
N VAL A 307 8.42 -17.69 -10.09
CA VAL A 307 7.62 -17.45 -8.86
C VAL A 307 6.60 -16.32 -8.97
N VAL A 308 6.64 -15.50 -10.03
CA VAL A 308 5.77 -14.33 -10.16
C VAL A 308 4.86 -14.42 -11.38
N TRP A 309 5.42 -14.74 -12.55
CA TRP A 309 4.68 -14.63 -13.81
C TRP A 309 3.89 -15.87 -14.14
N VAL A 310 2.67 -15.66 -14.61
CA VAL A 310 1.86 -16.73 -15.22
C VAL A 310 2.53 -17.16 -16.52
N GLY A 311 3.10 -18.35 -16.53
CA GLY A 311 3.78 -18.90 -17.69
C GLY A 311 2.84 -19.50 -18.73
N PRO A 312 3.29 -19.70 -19.98
CA PRO A 312 2.45 -20.25 -21.06
C PRO A 312 2.02 -21.71 -20.82
N LYS A 313 2.69 -22.42 -19.90
CA LYS A 313 2.38 -23.83 -19.55
C LYS A 313 1.61 -23.94 -18.24
N SER A 314 1.17 -22.84 -17.63
CA SER A 314 0.46 -22.82 -16.34
C SER A 314 -0.93 -23.42 -16.38
N GLY A 315 -1.52 -23.60 -17.55
CA GLY A 315 -2.91 -24.02 -17.73
C GLY A 315 -3.92 -22.89 -17.48
N GLU A 316 -3.44 -21.65 -17.36
CA GLU A 316 -4.25 -20.45 -17.28
C GLU A 316 -4.75 -20.00 -18.67
N PRO A 317 -5.82 -19.20 -18.74
CA PRO A 317 -6.26 -18.60 -20.01
C PRO A 317 -5.14 -17.80 -20.68
N ALA A 318 -5.07 -17.85 -22.00
CA ALA A 318 -4.00 -17.21 -22.77
C ALA A 318 -3.83 -15.72 -22.49
N TRP A 319 -4.91 -15.00 -22.16
CA TRP A 319 -4.86 -13.59 -21.83
C TRP A 319 -4.17 -13.29 -20.48
N ALA A 320 -4.11 -14.28 -19.57
CA ALA A 320 -3.48 -14.15 -18.26
C ALA A 320 -1.96 -14.42 -18.31
N VAL A 321 -1.44 -14.99 -19.39
CA VAL A 321 0.00 -15.26 -19.56
C VAL A 321 0.78 -13.95 -19.54
N GLY A 322 1.86 -13.91 -18.75
CA GLY A 322 2.64 -12.70 -18.48
C GLY A 322 2.05 -11.81 -17.37
N GLY A 323 0.86 -12.15 -16.87
CA GLY A 323 0.30 -11.56 -15.67
C GLY A 323 0.85 -12.17 -14.39
N SER A 324 0.28 -11.76 -13.25
CA SER A 324 0.64 -12.25 -11.92
C SER A 324 -0.59 -12.30 -11.03
N TYR A 325 -0.56 -13.14 -10.01
CA TYR A 325 -1.56 -13.13 -8.95
C TYR A 325 -1.16 -12.15 -7.84
N GLN A 326 -2.13 -11.43 -7.30
CA GLN A 326 -1.95 -10.53 -6.18
C GLN A 326 -2.79 -10.99 -4.99
N ALA A 327 -2.15 -11.27 -3.85
CA ALA A 327 -2.81 -11.51 -2.59
C ALA A 327 -2.59 -10.30 -1.67
N VAL A 328 -3.69 -9.68 -1.21
CA VAL A 328 -3.65 -8.50 -0.36
C VAL A 328 -4.00 -8.89 1.07
N ARG A 329 -3.13 -8.50 2.02
CA ARG A 329 -3.34 -8.74 3.45
C ARG A 329 -3.02 -7.46 4.21
N ILE A 330 -3.98 -6.94 4.93
CA ILE A 330 -3.77 -5.83 5.89
C ILE A 330 -3.48 -6.47 7.25
N ILE A 331 -2.26 -6.28 7.75
CA ILE A 331 -1.81 -6.89 9.00
C ILE A 331 -1.93 -5.87 10.12
N ARG A 332 -2.78 -6.16 11.12
CA ARG A 332 -2.86 -5.34 12.32
C ARG A 332 -1.75 -5.72 13.29
N ASN A 333 -0.88 -4.78 13.62
CA ASN A 333 0.17 -4.93 14.62
C ASN A 333 -0.29 -4.38 15.98
N PHE A 334 -0.21 -5.20 17.03
CA PHE A 334 -0.51 -4.79 18.41
C PHE A 334 0.74 -4.19 19.06
N VAL A 335 1.15 -3.01 18.57
CA VAL A 335 2.40 -2.36 18.94
C VAL A 335 2.53 -2.09 20.45
N GLU A 336 1.43 -1.79 21.15
CA GLU A 336 1.47 -1.56 22.60
C GLU A 336 1.91 -2.80 23.40
N ARG A 337 1.51 -3.99 22.98
CA ARG A 337 1.99 -5.24 23.59
C ARG A 337 3.42 -5.51 23.18
N TRP A 338 3.70 -5.32 21.90
CA TRP A 338 5.02 -5.54 21.34
C TRP A 338 6.10 -4.72 22.02
N ASP A 339 5.86 -3.44 22.26
CA ASP A 339 6.83 -2.54 22.89
C ASP A 339 7.14 -2.89 24.36
N ARG A 340 6.29 -3.73 24.98
CA ARG A 340 6.51 -4.26 26.34
C ARG A 340 7.11 -5.65 26.37
N THR A 341 7.24 -6.29 25.18
CA THR A 341 7.83 -7.62 25.05
C THR A 341 9.36 -7.52 25.17
N PRO A 342 10.03 -8.36 25.99
CA PRO A 342 11.49 -8.33 26.11
C PRO A 342 12.18 -8.54 24.77
N LEU A 343 13.32 -7.87 24.54
CA LEU A 343 14.05 -7.94 23.27
C LEU A 343 14.36 -9.37 22.84
N GLN A 344 14.85 -10.19 23.78
CA GLN A 344 15.15 -11.60 23.49
C GLN A 344 13.94 -12.37 22.99
N GLU A 345 12.76 -12.10 23.54
CA GLU A 345 11.51 -12.73 23.12
C GLU A 345 11.07 -12.21 21.74
N GLN A 346 11.20 -10.91 21.48
CA GLN A 346 10.93 -10.34 20.16
C GLN A 346 11.80 -10.98 19.08
N GLU A 347 13.10 -11.15 19.33
CA GLU A 347 14.04 -11.77 18.42
C GLU A 347 13.74 -13.27 18.22
N ALA A 348 13.38 -13.99 19.27
CA ALA A 348 12.96 -15.38 19.17
C ALA A 348 11.68 -15.55 18.34
N ILE A 349 10.67 -14.68 18.53
CA ILE A 349 9.43 -14.68 17.75
C ILE A 349 9.71 -14.44 16.26
N PHE A 350 10.60 -13.51 15.93
CA PHE A 350 10.97 -13.26 14.53
C PHE A 350 11.94 -14.30 13.98
N GLY A 351 12.87 -14.79 14.78
CA GLY A 351 13.99 -15.63 14.36
C GLY A 351 15.19 -14.83 13.85
N ARG A 352 15.24 -13.51 14.16
CA ARG A 352 16.29 -12.57 13.70
C ARG A 352 16.68 -11.62 14.81
N VAL A 353 17.92 -11.17 14.76
CA VAL A 353 18.43 -10.05 15.57
C VAL A 353 17.73 -8.76 15.15
N LYS A 354 17.17 -8.02 16.09
CA LYS A 354 16.38 -6.82 15.80
C LYS A 354 17.22 -5.70 15.18
N ASP A 355 18.43 -5.52 15.66
CA ASP A 355 19.31 -4.44 15.20
C ASP A 355 19.86 -4.69 13.80
N THR A 356 20.46 -5.83 13.57
CA THR A 356 21.14 -6.15 12.30
C THR A 356 20.23 -6.79 11.26
N GLY A 357 19.16 -7.47 11.68
CA GLY A 357 18.33 -8.32 10.83
C GLY A 357 18.96 -9.69 10.55
N ALA A 358 20.15 -9.99 11.07
CA ALA A 358 20.80 -11.28 10.92
C ALA A 358 19.96 -12.42 11.50
N PRO A 359 19.94 -13.62 10.91
CA PRO A 359 19.23 -14.76 11.51
C PRO A 359 19.90 -15.21 12.80
N LEU A 360 19.14 -15.78 13.74
CA LEU A 360 19.63 -16.16 15.07
C LEU A 360 20.68 -17.28 15.07
N ASP A 361 20.77 -18.05 14.00
CA ASP A 361 21.81 -19.07 13.83
C ASP A 361 23.15 -18.49 13.29
N ALA A 362 23.16 -17.21 12.88
CA ALA A 362 24.32 -16.50 12.35
C ALA A 362 24.31 -15.01 12.75
N THR A 363 24.30 -14.70 14.04
CA THR A 363 24.11 -13.36 14.61
C THR A 363 25.15 -12.32 14.19
N ASP A 364 26.35 -12.74 13.85
CA ASP A 364 27.46 -11.85 13.40
C ASP A 364 27.41 -11.57 11.89
N SER A 365 26.36 -12.00 11.21
CA SER A 365 26.15 -11.79 9.78
C SER A 365 25.26 -10.58 9.46
N THR A 366 24.79 -10.49 8.22
CA THR A 366 23.84 -9.46 7.78
C THR A 366 22.43 -10.00 7.66
N GLU A 367 21.46 -9.13 7.45
CA GLU A 367 20.07 -9.51 7.18
C GLU A 367 19.90 -10.46 5.97
N PHE A 368 20.84 -10.41 5.02
CA PHE A 368 20.78 -11.24 3.80
C PHE A 368 21.33 -12.66 3.99
N GLN A 369 21.91 -12.95 5.16
CA GLN A 369 22.33 -14.31 5.47
C GLN A 369 21.15 -15.26 5.46
N VAL A 370 21.32 -16.36 4.75
CA VAL A 370 20.33 -17.44 4.70
C VAL A 370 20.48 -18.29 5.95
N PRO A 371 19.40 -18.48 6.76
CA PRO A 371 19.46 -19.36 7.92
C PRO A 371 19.62 -20.85 7.52
N ASP A 372 20.39 -21.61 8.29
CA ASP A 372 20.60 -23.03 8.10
C ASP A 372 19.74 -23.86 9.07
N TYR A 373 18.51 -24.13 8.66
CA TYR A 373 17.57 -24.93 9.48
C TYR A 373 17.92 -26.42 9.52
N ALA A 374 18.72 -26.90 8.57
CA ALA A 374 19.18 -28.31 8.58
C ALA A 374 20.19 -28.54 9.70
N ALA A 375 21.01 -27.55 10.02
CA ALA A 375 21.94 -27.62 11.16
C ALA A 375 21.23 -27.38 12.52
N ASP A 376 19.97 -26.92 12.53
CA ASP A 376 19.19 -26.68 13.74
C ASP A 376 17.79 -27.35 13.68
N PRO A 377 17.71 -28.68 13.54
CA PRO A 377 16.42 -29.35 13.35
C PRO A 377 15.50 -29.30 14.58
N LYS A 378 16.05 -28.98 15.76
CA LYS A 378 15.28 -28.86 17.01
C LYS A 378 14.89 -27.43 17.34
N GLY A 379 15.31 -26.45 16.54
CA GLY A 379 15.00 -25.03 16.78
C GLY A 379 15.65 -24.45 18.04
N GLN A 380 16.87 -24.92 18.36
CA GLN A 380 17.60 -24.46 19.55
C GLN A 380 18.18 -23.04 19.37
N LYS A 381 18.53 -22.68 18.13
CA LYS A 381 19.00 -21.36 17.74
C LYS A 381 17.87 -20.51 17.19
N THR A 382 17.18 -21.03 16.17
CA THR A 382 16.03 -20.38 15.55
C THR A 382 14.77 -21.21 15.90
N PRO A 383 13.90 -20.73 16.79
CA PRO A 383 12.73 -21.48 17.25
C PRO A 383 11.87 -22.01 16.10
N LEU A 384 11.29 -23.21 16.28
CA LEU A 384 10.50 -23.87 15.24
C LEU A 384 9.25 -23.05 14.84
N ASP A 385 8.71 -22.30 15.78
CA ASP A 385 7.56 -21.42 15.65
C ASP A 385 7.92 -19.95 15.34
N SER A 386 9.21 -19.66 15.13
CA SER A 386 9.63 -18.32 14.73
C SER A 386 9.06 -17.93 13.38
N HIS A 387 8.77 -16.63 13.22
CA HIS A 387 8.17 -16.07 12.00
C HIS A 387 8.90 -16.49 10.72
N ILE A 388 10.23 -16.33 10.66
CA ILE A 388 10.97 -16.63 9.43
C ILE A 388 10.98 -18.13 9.09
N ARG A 389 10.91 -19.01 10.11
CA ARG A 389 10.93 -20.45 9.90
C ARG A 389 9.57 -20.97 9.45
N LEU A 390 8.48 -20.41 9.98
CA LEU A 390 7.12 -20.72 9.53
C LEU A 390 6.83 -20.15 8.14
N ALA A 391 7.27 -18.91 7.87
CA ALA A 391 7.02 -18.23 6.60
C ALA A 391 7.77 -18.88 5.43
N ASN A 392 9.00 -19.35 5.65
CA ASN A 392 9.82 -20.04 4.65
C ASN A 392 10.66 -21.14 5.29
N PRO A 393 10.13 -22.36 5.39
CA PRO A 393 10.85 -23.51 5.95
C PRO A 393 12.07 -23.98 5.14
N ARG A 394 12.30 -23.40 3.96
CA ARG A 394 13.45 -23.65 3.07
C ARG A 394 13.62 -25.13 2.72
N THR A 395 12.53 -25.76 2.37
CA THR A 395 12.50 -27.11 1.81
C THR A 395 12.42 -27.04 0.28
N PRO A 396 12.79 -28.09 -0.45
CA PRO A 396 12.61 -28.12 -1.91
C PRO A 396 11.18 -27.78 -2.35
N GLN A 397 10.17 -28.19 -1.58
CA GLN A 397 8.76 -27.91 -1.86
C GLN A 397 8.41 -26.43 -1.64
N THR A 398 9.02 -25.76 -0.67
CA THR A 398 8.75 -24.34 -0.38
C THR A 398 9.52 -23.40 -1.30
N GLU A 399 10.62 -23.82 -1.90
CA GLU A 399 11.35 -23.05 -2.92
C GLU A 399 10.53 -22.82 -4.20
N GLU A 400 9.61 -23.73 -4.52
CA GLU A 400 8.70 -23.57 -5.67
C GLU A 400 7.49 -22.65 -5.35
N ASN A 401 7.28 -22.33 -4.08
CA ASN A 401 6.14 -21.56 -3.59
C ASN A 401 6.55 -20.20 -3.01
N LEU A 402 7.72 -19.69 -3.40
CA LEU A 402 8.14 -18.35 -3.01
C LEU A 402 7.19 -17.29 -3.56
N ILE A 403 6.97 -16.26 -2.77
CA ILE A 403 6.17 -15.09 -3.16
C ILE A 403 7.03 -13.83 -3.15
N LEU A 404 6.84 -12.98 -4.13
CA LEU A 404 7.38 -11.62 -4.12
C LEU A 404 6.46 -10.75 -3.24
N ARG A 405 7.01 -10.16 -2.18
CA ARG A 405 6.26 -9.26 -1.30
C ARG A 405 6.54 -7.80 -1.66
N ARG A 406 5.49 -7.00 -1.64
CA ARG A 406 5.54 -5.53 -1.72
C ARG A 406 4.85 -4.99 -0.47
N PRO A 407 5.61 -4.83 0.63
CA PRO A 407 5.09 -4.31 1.89
C PRO A 407 4.77 -2.83 1.82
#